data_8a7e9968f1d77ab0acf330409a3b3e6e
#
_entry.id   8a7e9968f1d77ab0acf330409a3b3e6e
#
_cell.length_a   1.000
_cell.length_b   1.000
_cell.length_c   1.000
_cell.angle_alpha   90.00
_cell.angle_beta   90.00
_cell.angle_gamma   90.00
#
_symmetry.space_group_name_H-M   'P 1'
#
loop_
_entity.id
_entity.type
_entity.pdbx_description
1 polymer ?
#
loop_
_entity_poly.entity_id
_entity_poly.type
_entity_poly.pdbx_seq_one_letter_code
_entity_poly.pdbx_strand_id
1 'polypeptide(L)'
;MSNANNLPLDGIRIIDFTQVMMGPSATQMLADFGADVIKIENPRGGDLSRTAFGATDEKGLNNPVFCSLNRNKRSLALNLREQENKDIVYELIRDADVVISNFRAGVMDRIGFGYDKCRELNPKIIFASGSGYGPKGPYAHKGGQDVLAQAMSGVMMRRADESVPMSIYPTALCDYTAGMHLVQAVLAALIGVAKTGEGQCVEVSLYDSMIAMQMQEATCHLATGKEINWAEMPLTGVFPTQDGALVLVGAFKENPLLDICNVLGIEDLSQEYPVLEKQREGKAYLQGRFRDEFAKNTTAHWIAALEEADLLCAPVKNLSEVLEDEQTKANEMIVEFEHPLNGTMQAIACPIHFSAIDAGVRMAPPRLGEHNDEILAELGASTAARASA
;
A
#
# COMPACT_ATOMS: atom_id res chain seq x y z
N MET A 1 -1.51 0.79 30.75
CA MET A 1 -0.52 -0.28 30.46
C MET A 1 -1.24 -1.26 29.55
N SER A 2 -1.07 -1.15 28.23
CA SER A 2 -1.64 -2.10 27.27
C SER A 2 -0.95 -3.44 27.47
N ASN A 3 -1.72 -4.52 27.55
CA ASN A 3 -1.19 -5.88 27.57
C ASN A 3 -0.45 -6.14 26.27
N ALA A 4 0.88 -6.13 26.29
CA ALA A 4 1.74 -6.39 25.13
C ALA A 4 1.60 -7.82 24.56
N ASN A 5 0.77 -8.67 25.15
CA ASN A 5 0.70 -10.10 24.91
C ASN A 5 -0.63 -10.55 24.26
N ASN A 6 -1.27 -9.75 23.40
CA ASN A 6 -2.54 -10.18 22.78
C ASN A 6 -2.76 -9.54 21.41
N LEU A 7 -1.73 -9.46 20.60
CA LEU A 7 -1.88 -8.99 19.21
C LEU A 7 -2.57 -10.06 18.36
N PRO A 8 -3.33 -9.67 17.33
CA PRO A 8 -4.14 -10.60 16.53
C PRO A 8 -3.37 -11.73 15.88
N LEU A 9 -2.10 -11.49 15.54
CA LEU A 9 -1.21 -12.47 14.92
C LEU A 9 -0.07 -12.94 15.84
N ASP A 10 -0.22 -12.77 17.15
CA ASP A 10 0.73 -13.32 18.11
C ASP A 10 0.79 -14.86 17.97
N GLY A 11 2.03 -15.40 17.91
CA GLY A 11 2.29 -16.80 17.61
C GLY A 11 2.28 -17.20 16.12
N ILE A 12 1.92 -16.31 15.21
CA ILE A 12 2.02 -16.55 13.76
C ILE A 12 3.43 -16.22 13.28
N ARG A 13 4.08 -17.19 12.61
CA ARG A 13 5.42 -17.03 12.03
C ARG A 13 5.39 -16.94 10.51
N ILE A 14 6.04 -15.92 9.97
CA ILE A 14 6.10 -15.62 8.53
C ILE A 14 7.55 -15.65 8.05
N ILE A 15 7.83 -16.47 7.03
CA ILE A 15 9.12 -16.48 6.32
C ILE A 15 8.99 -15.55 5.11
N ASP A 16 9.66 -14.41 5.19
CA ASP A 16 9.53 -13.28 4.27
C ASP A 16 10.70 -13.23 3.27
N PHE A 17 10.43 -13.59 2.00
CA PHE A 17 11.37 -13.43 0.88
C PHE A 17 11.11 -12.16 0.07
N THR A 18 10.24 -11.28 0.54
CA THR A 18 9.83 -10.11 -0.23
C THR A 18 10.92 -9.03 -0.32
N GLN A 19 10.83 -8.19 -1.36
CA GLN A 19 11.74 -7.08 -1.59
C GLN A 19 11.01 -5.83 -2.10
N VAL A 20 11.63 -4.69 -1.95
CA VAL A 20 11.22 -3.36 -2.43
C VAL A 20 9.97 -2.86 -1.72
N MET A 21 8.76 -2.97 -2.30
CA MET A 21 7.60 -2.30 -1.72
C MET A 21 6.38 -3.22 -1.53
N MET A 22 5.82 -3.83 -2.57
CA MET A 22 4.56 -4.59 -2.49
C MET A 22 4.54 -5.60 -1.34
N GLY A 23 5.50 -6.52 -1.34
CA GLY A 23 5.60 -7.55 -0.32
C GLY A 23 6.03 -7.02 1.04
N PRO A 24 7.08 -6.18 1.15
CA PRO A 24 7.49 -5.61 2.43
C PRO A 24 6.42 -4.77 3.12
N SER A 25 5.58 -4.03 2.38
CA SER A 25 4.43 -3.32 2.98
C SER A 25 3.41 -4.27 3.59
N ALA A 26 3.16 -5.41 2.91
CA ALA A 26 2.28 -6.44 3.43
C ALA A 26 2.85 -7.10 4.68
N THR A 27 4.11 -7.53 4.64
CA THR A 27 4.74 -8.22 5.77
C THR A 27 5.00 -7.28 6.96
N GLN A 28 5.21 -5.97 6.73
CA GLN A 28 5.24 -4.98 7.80
C GLN A 28 3.88 -4.87 8.49
N MET A 29 2.78 -4.78 7.73
CA MET A 29 1.44 -4.69 8.33
C MET A 29 1.10 -5.95 9.13
N LEU A 30 1.44 -7.14 8.62
CA LEU A 30 1.27 -8.39 9.38
C LEU A 30 2.16 -8.42 10.64
N ALA A 31 3.37 -7.86 10.56
CA ALA A 31 4.24 -7.68 11.71
C ALA A 31 3.65 -6.68 12.72
N ASP A 32 3.10 -5.55 12.27
CA ASP A 32 2.40 -4.58 13.15
C ASP A 32 1.23 -5.25 13.90
N PHE A 33 0.58 -6.24 13.28
CA PHE A 33 -0.47 -7.04 13.91
C PHE A 33 0.04 -8.16 14.83
N GLY A 34 1.35 -8.33 14.99
CA GLY A 34 1.95 -9.24 15.96
C GLY A 34 2.68 -10.45 15.37
N ALA A 35 2.65 -10.67 14.07
CA ALA A 35 3.37 -11.80 13.47
C ALA A 35 4.89 -11.70 13.70
N ASP A 36 5.53 -12.86 13.95
CA ASP A 36 6.99 -13.02 13.94
C ASP A 36 7.45 -13.13 12.49
N VAL A 37 7.92 -12.03 11.91
CA VAL A 37 8.34 -11.96 10.50
C VAL A 37 9.85 -12.10 10.41
N ILE A 38 10.32 -13.22 9.84
CA ILE A 38 11.73 -13.49 9.56
C ILE A 38 11.99 -13.19 8.08
N LYS A 39 12.68 -12.07 7.83
CA LYS A 39 13.05 -11.63 6.49
C LYS A 39 14.35 -12.33 6.04
N ILE A 40 14.24 -13.12 4.99
CA ILE A 40 15.36 -13.84 4.37
C ILE A 40 16.05 -12.92 3.36
N GLU A 41 17.31 -12.63 3.58
CA GLU A 41 18.07 -11.67 2.78
C GLU A 41 19.37 -12.25 2.25
N ASN A 42 19.81 -11.73 1.10
CA ASN A 42 21.13 -12.06 0.57
C ASN A 42 22.21 -11.32 1.38
N PRO A 43 23.26 -11.98 1.91
CA PRO A 43 24.29 -11.31 2.72
C PRO A 43 25.11 -10.26 1.96
N ARG A 44 25.05 -10.22 0.63
CA ARG A 44 25.78 -9.25 -0.21
C ARG A 44 25.04 -7.94 -0.50
N GLY A 45 23.95 -7.65 0.21
CA GLY A 45 23.23 -6.39 -0.03
C GLY A 45 21.80 -6.38 0.48
N GLY A 46 21.26 -7.55 0.83
CA GLY A 46 19.92 -7.66 1.37
C GLY A 46 18.82 -7.31 0.37
N ASP A 47 17.78 -6.70 0.89
CA ASP A 47 16.69 -6.13 0.10
C ASP A 47 17.19 -4.98 -0.77
N LEU A 48 16.74 -4.92 -2.02
CA LEU A 48 17.11 -3.85 -2.97
C LEU A 48 16.79 -2.44 -2.44
N SER A 49 15.79 -2.31 -1.59
CA SER A 49 15.43 -1.03 -0.97
C SER A 49 16.48 -0.50 0.01
N ARG A 50 17.42 -1.35 0.50
CA ARG A 50 18.53 -0.90 1.34
C ARG A 50 19.49 0.08 0.64
N THR A 51 19.52 0.05 -0.70
CA THR A 51 20.38 0.91 -1.52
C THR A 51 19.60 1.75 -2.53
N ALA A 52 18.25 1.76 -2.42
CA ALA A 52 17.39 2.50 -3.35
C ALA A 52 17.71 4.01 -3.33
N PHE A 53 17.56 4.66 -4.49
CA PHE A 53 17.77 6.10 -4.70
C PHE A 53 19.15 6.65 -4.31
N GLY A 54 20.15 5.78 -4.21
CA GLY A 54 21.52 6.18 -3.87
C GLY A 54 21.70 6.72 -2.45
N ALA A 55 20.68 6.63 -1.61
CA ALA A 55 20.71 7.09 -0.23
C ALA A 55 21.42 6.06 0.68
N THR A 56 22.69 5.83 0.43
CA THR A 56 23.58 5.28 1.44
C THR A 56 24.25 6.46 2.09
N ASP A 57 23.96 6.70 3.34
CA ASP A 57 24.74 7.67 4.08
C ASP A 57 26.17 7.13 4.30
N GLU A 58 27.08 8.04 4.57
CA GLU A 58 28.50 7.73 4.83
C GLU A 58 28.71 6.81 6.05
N LYS A 59 27.66 6.58 6.85
CA LYS A 59 27.70 5.79 8.09
C LYS A 59 27.18 4.36 7.91
N GLY A 60 26.78 3.96 6.68
CA GLY A 60 26.20 2.64 6.43
C GLY A 60 24.84 2.40 7.11
N LEU A 61 24.09 3.48 7.34
CA LEU A 61 22.78 3.45 7.96
C LEU A 61 21.77 2.79 7.02
N ASN A 62 20.72 2.20 7.58
CA ASN A 62 19.63 1.67 6.77
C ASN A 62 18.95 2.80 5.99
N ASN A 63 18.71 2.54 4.71
CA ASN A 63 18.06 3.49 3.83
C ASN A 63 16.65 3.83 4.35
N PRO A 64 16.20 5.11 4.37
CA PRO A 64 14.86 5.48 4.81
C PRO A 64 13.73 4.74 4.06
N VAL A 65 13.94 4.40 2.77
CA VAL A 65 12.98 3.59 1.99
C VAL A 65 12.87 2.18 2.57
N PHE A 66 13.98 1.55 2.94
CA PHE A 66 13.95 0.26 3.63
C PHE A 66 13.29 0.39 5.01
N CYS A 67 13.65 1.42 5.76
CA CYS A 67 13.13 1.64 7.12
C CYS A 67 11.61 1.87 7.12
N SER A 68 11.04 2.49 6.09
CA SER A 68 9.60 2.74 6.00
C SER A 68 8.73 1.49 5.87
N LEU A 69 9.34 0.34 5.51
CA LEU A 69 8.63 -0.89 5.14
C LEU A 69 9.04 -2.15 5.93
N ASN A 70 9.96 -2.01 6.91
CA ASN A 70 10.56 -3.19 7.53
C ASN A 70 10.65 -3.15 9.06
N ARG A 71 9.89 -2.27 9.73
CA ARG A 71 9.76 -2.31 11.21
C ARG A 71 9.13 -3.62 11.66
N ASN A 72 9.37 -3.99 12.90
CA ASN A 72 8.82 -5.20 13.54
C ASN A 72 9.25 -6.52 12.86
N LYS A 73 10.32 -6.51 12.04
CA LYS A 73 10.84 -7.71 11.37
C LYS A 73 12.20 -8.08 11.90
N ARG A 74 12.52 -9.37 11.85
CA ARG A 74 13.86 -9.91 12.11
C ARG A 74 14.56 -10.22 10.79
N SER A 75 15.83 -9.84 10.62
CA SER A 75 16.61 -10.10 9.39
C SER A 75 17.51 -11.31 9.59
N LEU A 76 17.41 -12.28 8.68
CA LEU A 76 18.26 -13.45 8.55
C LEU A 76 18.98 -13.40 7.20
N ALA A 77 20.28 -13.12 7.20
CA ALA A 77 21.10 -13.00 6.00
C ALA A 77 21.77 -14.33 5.68
N LEU A 78 21.33 -15.00 4.59
CA LEU A 78 21.81 -16.29 4.15
C LEU A 78 22.09 -16.33 2.65
N ASN A 79 23.21 -16.97 2.25
CA ASN A 79 23.49 -17.27 0.84
C ASN A 79 22.73 -18.52 0.39
N LEU A 80 21.55 -18.36 -0.18
CA LEU A 80 20.70 -19.47 -0.63
C LEU A 80 21.24 -20.27 -1.83
N ARG A 81 22.46 -20.02 -2.29
CA ARG A 81 23.18 -20.89 -3.24
C ARG A 81 23.83 -22.07 -2.53
N GLU A 82 24.06 -21.98 -1.24
CA GLU A 82 24.65 -23.00 -0.38
C GLU A 82 23.55 -23.89 0.19
N GLN A 83 23.72 -25.22 0.10
CA GLN A 83 22.68 -26.17 0.52
C GLN A 83 22.43 -26.10 2.02
N GLU A 84 23.47 -25.95 2.82
CA GLU A 84 23.37 -25.79 4.29
C GLU A 84 22.48 -24.63 4.69
N ASN A 85 22.57 -23.51 3.97
CA ASN A 85 21.71 -22.33 4.20
C ASN A 85 20.27 -22.56 3.76
N LYS A 86 20.04 -23.35 2.70
CA LYS A 86 18.68 -23.79 2.34
C LYS A 86 18.08 -24.69 3.39
N ASP A 87 18.86 -25.60 3.94
CA ASP A 87 18.39 -26.54 4.97
C ASP A 87 17.95 -25.78 6.24
N ILE A 88 18.66 -24.70 6.62
CA ILE A 88 18.22 -23.77 7.68
C ILE A 88 16.83 -23.21 7.40
N VAL A 89 16.61 -22.72 6.19
CA VAL A 89 15.31 -22.14 5.82
C VAL A 89 14.21 -23.21 5.72
N TYR A 90 14.54 -24.43 5.28
CA TYR A 90 13.59 -25.55 5.29
C TYR A 90 13.15 -25.90 6.72
N GLU A 91 14.05 -25.88 7.68
CA GLU A 91 13.68 -26.08 9.09
C GLU A 91 12.78 -24.97 9.62
N LEU A 92 13.05 -23.72 9.25
CA LEU A 92 12.16 -22.59 9.62
C LEU A 92 10.76 -22.75 9.02
N ILE A 93 10.64 -23.22 7.77
CA ILE A 93 9.36 -23.44 7.09
C ILE A 93 8.53 -24.55 7.76
N ARG A 94 9.15 -25.56 8.39
CA ARG A 94 8.43 -26.61 9.12
C ARG A 94 7.58 -26.06 10.26
N ASP A 95 8.05 -25.00 10.90
CA ASP A 95 7.40 -24.37 12.05
C ASP A 95 6.73 -23.04 11.70
N ALA A 96 6.67 -22.66 10.42
CA ALA A 96 6.06 -21.41 9.96
C ALA A 96 4.60 -21.61 9.56
N ASP A 97 3.82 -20.54 9.65
CA ASP A 97 2.44 -20.50 9.17
C ASP A 97 2.36 -19.98 7.73
N VAL A 98 3.27 -19.06 7.36
CA VAL A 98 3.25 -18.41 6.05
C VAL A 98 4.66 -18.34 5.46
N VAL A 99 4.77 -18.64 4.17
CA VAL A 99 5.88 -18.24 3.30
C VAL A 99 5.36 -17.19 2.34
N ILE A 100 6.04 -16.05 2.25
CA ILE A 100 5.61 -14.95 1.40
C ILE A 100 6.74 -14.45 0.50
N SER A 101 6.44 -14.20 -0.78
CA SER A 101 7.39 -13.65 -1.74
C SER A 101 6.72 -12.72 -2.74
N ASN A 102 7.49 -11.80 -3.32
CA ASN A 102 7.03 -10.98 -4.45
C ASN A 102 7.95 -11.10 -5.67
N PHE A 103 8.54 -12.27 -5.86
CA PHE A 103 9.34 -12.58 -7.03
C PHE A 103 8.45 -12.90 -8.24
N ARG A 104 9.05 -12.83 -9.43
CA ARG A 104 8.40 -13.29 -10.66
C ARG A 104 8.02 -14.75 -10.56
N ALA A 105 6.95 -15.13 -11.26
CA ALA A 105 6.50 -16.52 -11.32
C ALA A 105 7.66 -17.51 -11.62
N GLY A 106 7.70 -18.62 -10.90
CA GLY A 106 8.70 -19.68 -11.02
C GLY A 106 10.07 -19.37 -10.41
N VAL A 107 10.30 -18.19 -9.83
CA VAL A 107 11.58 -17.89 -9.15
C VAL A 107 11.72 -18.71 -7.88
N MET A 108 10.68 -18.76 -7.04
CA MET A 108 10.70 -19.52 -5.79
C MET A 108 10.94 -21.02 -6.06
N ASP A 109 10.35 -21.58 -7.12
CA ASP A 109 10.61 -22.98 -7.53
C ASP A 109 12.07 -23.19 -7.89
N ARG A 110 12.65 -22.29 -8.71
CA ARG A 110 14.05 -22.40 -9.14
C ARG A 110 15.05 -22.33 -8.00
N ILE A 111 14.75 -21.54 -6.96
CA ILE A 111 15.63 -21.44 -5.79
C ILE A 111 15.37 -22.52 -4.73
N GLY A 112 14.32 -23.34 -4.92
CA GLY A 112 14.00 -24.49 -4.09
C GLY A 112 12.97 -24.24 -2.99
N PHE A 113 12.25 -23.12 -3.04
CA PHE A 113 11.24 -22.72 -2.04
C PHE A 113 9.85 -22.53 -2.65
N GLY A 114 9.54 -23.22 -3.76
CA GLY A 114 8.20 -23.18 -4.35
C GLY A 114 7.14 -23.84 -3.46
N TYR A 115 5.86 -23.61 -3.80
CA TYR A 115 4.73 -24.07 -3.00
C TYR A 115 4.75 -25.59 -2.72
N ASP A 116 5.02 -26.40 -3.73
CA ASP A 116 5.04 -27.86 -3.57
C ASP A 116 6.09 -28.31 -2.54
N LYS A 117 7.29 -27.68 -2.57
CA LYS A 117 8.34 -27.95 -1.58
C LYS A 117 7.96 -27.47 -0.18
N CYS A 118 7.38 -26.28 -0.07
CA CYS A 118 6.92 -25.77 1.23
C CYS A 118 5.81 -26.66 1.82
N ARG A 119 4.86 -27.12 1.01
CA ARG A 119 3.77 -28.01 1.41
C ARG A 119 4.26 -29.40 1.80
N GLU A 120 5.29 -29.92 1.13
CA GLU A 120 5.96 -31.19 1.52
C GLU A 120 6.54 -31.09 2.94
N LEU A 121 7.15 -29.93 3.29
CA LEU A 121 7.75 -29.68 4.59
C LEU A 121 6.69 -29.42 5.67
N ASN A 122 5.63 -28.71 5.32
CA ASN A 122 4.55 -28.32 6.23
C ASN A 122 3.20 -28.29 5.48
N PRO A 123 2.35 -29.30 5.63
CA PRO A 123 1.05 -29.36 4.93
C PRO A 123 0.08 -28.22 5.29
N LYS A 124 0.32 -27.51 6.39
CA LYS A 124 -0.51 -26.38 6.83
C LYS A 124 -0.01 -25.04 6.29
N ILE A 125 1.10 -25.03 5.58
CA ILE A 125 1.74 -23.78 5.13
C ILE A 125 0.85 -22.98 4.18
N ILE A 126 0.74 -21.70 4.42
CA ILE A 126 0.19 -20.74 3.49
C ILE A 126 1.35 -20.20 2.65
N PHE A 127 1.28 -20.39 1.33
CA PHE A 127 2.24 -19.84 0.41
C PHE A 127 1.63 -18.61 -0.29
N ALA A 128 2.07 -17.41 0.10
CA ALA A 128 1.56 -16.15 -0.42
C ALA A 128 2.52 -15.60 -1.48
N SER A 129 2.03 -15.44 -2.71
CA SER A 129 2.83 -14.97 -3.83
C SER A 129 2.28 -13.66 -4.40
N GLY A 130 3.12 -12.62 -4.41
CA GLY A 130 2.88 -11.38 -5.13
C GLY A 130 3.66 -11.34 -6.44
N SER A 131 3.08 -10.85 -7.52
CA SER A 131 3.78 -10.72 -8.80
C SER A 131 3.24 -9.56 -9.64
N GLY A 132 3.89 -9.25 -10.77
CA GLY A 132 3.43 -8.19 -11.66
C GLY A 132 2.09 -8.48 -12.33
N TYR A 133 1.93 -9.72 -12.84
CA TYR A 133 0.83 -10.08 -13.73
C TYR A 133 0.16 -11.42 -13.39
N GLY A 134 0.47 -12.01 -12.24
CA GLY A 134 0.01 -13.34 -11.88
C GLY A 134 0.83 -14.48 -12.52
N PRO A 135 0.56 -15.75 -12.12
CA PRO A 135 1.33 -16.91 -12.58
C PRO A 135 0.89 -17.44 -13.95
N LYS A 136 -0.22 -16.96 -14.48
CA LYS A 136 -0.84 -17.48 -15.71
C LYS A 136 -0.92 -16.40 -16.80
N GLY A 137 -1.15 -16.85 -18.04
CA GLY A 137 -1.37 -15.96 -19.16
C GLY A 137 -0.07 -15.47 -19.83
N PRO A 138 -0.21 -14.58 -20.84
CA PRO A 138 0.91 -14.20 -21.72
C PRO A 138 1.97 -13.34 -21.03
N TYR A 139 1.67 -12.78 -19.86
CA TYR A 139 2.56 -11.86 -19.15
C TYR A 139 3.19 -12.45 -17.90
N ALA A 140 2.90 -13.71 -17.53
CA ALA A 140 3.42 -14.37 -16.33
C ALA A 140 4.96 -14.32 -16.21
N HIS A 141 5.67 -14.37 -17.33
CA HIS A 141 7.14 -14.31 -17.39
C HIS A 141 7.72 -12.90 -17.35
N LYS A 142 6.88 -11.86 -17.54
CA LYS A 142 7.34 -10.48 -17.57
C LYS A 142 7.71 -9.96 -16.18
N GLY A 143 8.66 -9.04 -16.15
CA GLY A 143 8.93 -8.25 -14.94
C GLY A 143 7.76 -7.34 -14.62
N GLY A 144 7.28 -7.43 -13.39
CA GLY A 144 6.32 -6.47 -12.85
C GLY A 144 7.03 -5.32 -12.14
N GLN A 145 6.42 -4.17 -12.20
CA GLN A 145 6.81 -2.97 -11.45
C GLN A 145 5.60 -2.03 -11.42
N ASP A 146 5.50 -1.21 -10.39
CA ASP A 146 4.37 -0.31 -10.15
C ASP A 146 3.94 0.47 -11.40
N VAL A 147 4.87 1.24 -11.99
CA VAL A 147 4.58 2.09 -13.16
C VAL A 147 4.12 1.28 -14.38
N LEU A 148 4.64 0.06 -14.56
CA LEU A 148 4.19 -0.82 -15.65
C LEU A 148 2.76 -1.30 -15.42
N ALA A 149 2.39 -1.61 -14.18
CA ALA A 149 1.03 -1.99 -13.84
C ALA A 149 0.06 -0.80 -13.96
N GLN A 150 0.47 0.41 -13.58
CA GLN A 150 -0.30 1.63 -13.85
C GLN A 150 -0.61 1.78 -15.35
N ALA A 151 0.40 1.60 -16.22
CA ALA A 151 0.22 1.71 -17.68
C ALA A 151 -0.71 0.62 -18.21
N MET A 152 -0.50 -0.64 -17.80
CA MET A 152 -1.21 -1.80 -18.33
C MET A 152 -2.65 -1.92 -17.85
N SER A 153 -2.98 -1.37 -16.69
CA SER A 153 -4.33 -1.41 -16.10
C SER A 153 -5.27 -0.30 -16.61
N GLY A 154 -4.76 0.60 -17.45
CA GLY A 154 -5.55 1.71 -17.99
C GLY A 154 -5.61 2.95 -17.10
N VAL A 155 -5.10 2.90 -15.85
CA VAL A 155 -5.21 4.03 -14.91
C VAL A 155 -4.50 5.30 -15.43
N MET A 156 -3.40 5.17 -16.19
CA MET A 156 -2.72 6.31 -16.79
C MET A 156 -3.53 7.02 -17.88
N MET A 157 -4.54 6.35 -18.44
CA MET A 157 -5.45 6.96 -19.43
C MET A 157 -6.57 7.76 -18.77
N ARG A 158 -6.77 7.61 -17.45
CA ARG A 158 -7.83 8.29 -16.71
C ARG A 158 -7.44 9.74 -16.44
N ARG A 159 -8.03 10.64 -17.16
CA ARG A 159 -7.76 12.08 -17.15
C ARG A 159 -9.05 12.86 -17.39
N ALA A 160 -9.07 14.13 -17.04
CA ALA A 160 -10.25 14.98 -17.13
C ALA A 160 -10.75 15.17 -18.59
N ASP A 161 -9.83 15.23 -19.54
CA ASP A 161 -10.08 15.33 -20.97
C ASP A 161 -8.77 15.08 -21.75
N GLU A 162 -8.83 15.10 -23.07
CA GLU A 162 -7.68 14.81 -23.96
C GLU A 162 -6.58 15.88 -23.90
N SER A 163 -6.86 17.09 -23.43
CA SER A 163 -5.85 18.14 -23.26
C SER A 163 -4.89 17.89 -22.11
N VAL A 164 -5.30 17.08 -21.13
CA VAL A 164 -4.45 16.67 -20.00
C VAL A 164 -3.55 15.53 -20.46
N PRO A 165 -2.20 15.67 -20.38
CA PRO A 165 -1.30 14.60 -20.79
C PRO A 165 -1.46 13.35 -19.91
N MET A 166 -1.23 12.18 -20.53
CA MET A 166 -1.06 10.94 -19.75
C MET A 166 0.13 11.09 -18.82
N SER A 167 -0.03 10.68 -17.57
CA SER A 167 1.02 10.84 -16.58
C SER A 167 1.11 9.63 -15.64
N ILE A 168 2.28 9.46 -15.04
CA ILE A 168 2.48 8.53 -13.94
C ILE A 168 1.87 9.15 -12.68
N TYR A 169 1.09 8.38 -11.93
CA TYR A 169 0.76 8.74 -10.55
C TYR A 169 2.05 8.64 -9.71
N PRO A 170 2.51 9.74 -9.11
CA PRO A 170 3.84 9.80 -8.51
C PRO A 170 3.92 9.17 -7.11
N THR A 171 3.24 8.05 -6.91
CA THR A 171 3.29 7.22 -5.71
C THR A 171 3.20 5.75 -6.11
N ALA A 172 3.64 4.84 -5.25
CA ALA A 172 3.63 3.40 -5.49
C ALA A 172 2.20 2.82 -5.30
N LEU A 173 1.29 3.27 -6.16
CA LEU A 173 -0.15 2.99 -6.08
C LEU A 173 -0.46 1.50 -6.23
N CYS A 174 0.17 0.85 -7.23
CA CYS A 174 -0.04 -0.56 -7.52
C CYS A 174 0.58 -1.45 -6.45
N ASP A 175 1.80 -1.11 -6.03
CA ASP A 175 2.52 -1.85 -5.00
C ASP A 175 1.76 -1.83 -3.67
N TYR A 176 1.28 -0.65 -3.24
CA TYR A 176 0.53 -0.55 -1.98
C TYR A 176 -0.80 -1.28 -2.07
N THR A 177 -1.56 -1.10 -3.15
CA THR A 177 -2.87 -1.77 -3.33
C THR A 177 -2.71 -3.29 -3.34
N ALA A 178 -1.75 -3.82 -4.09
CA ALA A 178 -1.47 -5.26 -4.14
C ALA A 178 -0.91 -5.78 -2.81
N GLY A 179 -0.08 -4.99 -2.11
CA GLY A 179 0.38 -5.30 -0.77
C GLY A 179 -0.77 -5.47 0.22
N MET A 180 -1.77 -4.59 0.18
CA MET A 180 -2.96 -4.71 1.04
C MET A 180 -3.84 -5.91 0.66
N HIS A 181 -4.00 -6.22 -0.63
CA HIS A 181 -4.66 -7.47 -1.05
C HIS A 181 -3.89 -8.70 -0.57
N LEU A 182 -2.57 -8.65 -0.54
CA LEU A 182 -1.74 -9.76 -0.04
C LEU A 182 -1.94 -9.96 1.48
N VAL A 183 -2.07 -8.86 2.27
CA VAL A 183 -2.47 -8.94 3.68
C VAL A 183 -3.83 -9.60 3.83
N GLN A 184 -4.83 -9.16 3.07
CA GLN A 184 -6.17 -9.74 3.11
C GLN A 184 -6.17 -11.22 2.75
N ALA A 185 -5.40 -11.62 1.72
CA ALA A 185 -5.27 -13.00 1.30
C ALA A 185 -4.64 -13.89 2.39
N VAL A 186 -3.58 -13.41 3.04
CA VAL A 186 -2.93 -14.13 4.16
C VAL A 186 -3.89 -14.26 5.33
N LEU A 187 -4.56 -13.19 5.76
CA LEU A 187 -5.52 -13.24 6.87
C LEU A 187 -6.68 -14.19 6.58
N ALA A 188 -7.24 -14.16 5.37
CA ALA A 188 -8.30 -15.09 4.95
C ALA A 188 -7.81 -16.55 4.93
N ALA A 189 -6.58 -16.79 4.46
CA ALA A 189 -5.98 -18.12 4.44
C ALA A 189 -5.71 -18.64 5.86
N LEU A 190 -5.21 -17.81 6.80
CA LEU A 190 -5.03 -18.17 8.21
C LEU A 190 -6.34 -18.61 8.87
N ILE A 191 -7.44 -17.89 8.62
CA ILE A 191 -8.79 -18.29 9.06
C ILE A 191 -9.20 -19.62 8.42
N GLY A 192 -8.86 -19.83 7.16
CA GLY A 192 -9.09 -21.10 6.45
C GLY A 192 -8.36 -22.26 7.10
N VAL A 193 -7.05 -22.13 7.34
CA VAL A 193 -6.22 -23.15 7.99
C VAL A 193 -6.74 -23.47 9.40
N ALA A 194 -7.16 -22.47 10.17
CA ALA A 194 -7.73 -22.68 11.50
C ALA A 194 -9.00 -23.56 11.47
N LYS A 195 -9.76 -23.54 10.36
CA LYS A 195 -10.99 -24.33 10.19
C LYS A 195 -10.74 -25.72 9.59
N THR A 196 -9.81 -25.83 8.66
CA THR A 196 -9.63 -27.04 7.84
C THR A 196 -8.40 -27.84 8.23
N GLY A 197 -7.40 -27.21 8.83
CA GLY A 197 -6.09 -27.80 9.10
C GLY A 197 -5.20 -27.91 7.85
N GLU A 198 -5.63 -27.40 6.69
CA GLU A 198 -4.89 -27.50 5.42
C GLU A 198 -4.42 -26.12 4.96
N GLY A 199 -3.15 -26.06 4.55
CA GLY A 199 -2.54 -24.89 3.92
C GLY A 199 -2.96 -24.72 2.47
N GLN A 200 -2.62 -23.57 1.88
CA GLN A 200 -2.95 -23.26 0.49
C GLN A 200 -1.97 -22.25 -0.12
N CYS A 201 -1.95 -22.21 -1.45
CA CYS A 201 -1.31 -21.13 -2.19
C CYS A 201 -2.32 -20.00 -2.41
N VAL A 202 -1.90 -18.75 -2.14
CA VAL A 202 -2.64 -17.53 -2.46
C VAL A 202 -1.78 -16.64 -3.34
N GLU A 203 -2.38 -16.05 -4.36
CA GLU A 203 -1.67 -15.29 -5.38
C GLU A 203 -2.34 -13.93 -5.59
N VAL A 204 -1.52 -12.89 -5.65
CA VAL A 204 -1.94 -11.51 -5.91
C VAL A 204 -1.05 -10.93 -7.00
N SER A 205 -1.61 -10.13 -7.90
CA SER A 205 -0.80 -9.39 -8.87
C SER A 205 -1.04 -7.88 -8.79
N LEU A 206 -0.02 -7.12 -9.19
CA LEU A 206 -0.15 -5.67 -9.34
C LEU A 206 -1.27 -5.34 -10.35
N TYR A 207 -1.28 -6.07 -11.45
CA TYR A 207 -2.22 -5.86 -12.55
C TYR A 207 -3.68 -6.10 -12.12
N ASP A 208 -3.97 -7.25 -11.51
CA ASP A 208 -5.33 -7.59 -11.06
C ASP A 208 -5.80 -6.65 -9.96
N SER A 209 -4.90 -6.28 -9.05
CA SER A 209 -5.20 -5.31 -7.99
C SER A 209 -5.60 -3.95 -8.52
N MET A 210 -4.96 -3.50 -9.61
CA MET A 210 -5.30 -2.23 -10.25
C MET A 210 -6.60 -2.30 -11.04
N ILE A 211 -6.96 -3.45 -11.61
CA ILE A 211 -8.27 -3.65 -12.23
C ILE A 211 -9.35 -3.64 -11.14
N ALA A 212 -9.12 -4.35 -10.04
CA ALA A 212 -10.04 -4.39 -8.90
C ALA A 212 -10.26 -3.00 -8.28
N MET A 213 -9.21 -2.17 -8.16
CA MET A 213 -9.33 -0.79 -7.70
C MET A 213 -10.27 0.05 -8.59
N GLN A 214 -10.38 -0.26 -9.87
CA GLN A 214 -11.26 0.38 -10.85
C GLN A 214 -12.59 -0.37 -11.01
N MET A 215 -13.07 -1.10 -9.98
CA MET A 215 -14.24 -1.98 -10.10
C MET A 215 -15.52 -1.25 -10.54
N GLN A 216 -15.75 -0.02 -10.11
CA GLN A 216 -16.94 0.77 -10.51
C GLN A 216 -16.89 1.11 -11.99
N GLU A 217 -15.78 1.65 -12.44
CA GLU A 217 -15.55 2.08 -13.81
C GLU A 217 -15.59 0.89 -14.77
N ALA A 218 -14.87 -0.18 -14.41
CA ALA A 218 -14.84 -1.40 -15.19
C ALA A 218 -16.22 -2.06 -15.29
N THR A 219 -16.96 -2.15 -14.19
CA THR A 219 -18.31 -2.72 -14.18
C THR A 219 -19.28 -1.87 -15.00
N CYS A 220 -19.21 -0.55 -14.90
CA CYS A 220 -20.03 0.35 -15.70
C CYS A 220 -19.74 0.17 -17.21
N HIS A 221 -18.45 0.11 -17.57
CA HIS A 221 -18.04 -0.13 -18.96
C HIS A 221 -18.55 -1.48 -19.48
N LEU A 222 -18.38 -2.54 -18.73
CA LEU A 222 -18.85 -3.88 -19.11
C LEU A 222 -20.39 -3.94 -19.29
N ALA A 223 -21.14 -3.20 -18.45
CA ALA A 223 -22.58 -3.20 -18.49
C ALA A 223 -23.18 -2.28 -19.58
N THR A 224 -22.53 -1.16 -19.89
CA THR A 224 -23.13 -0.08 -20.69
C THR A 224 -22.28 0.34 -21.88
N GLY A 225 -21.03 -0.11 -21.99
CA GLY A 225 -20.05 0.37 -22.96
C GLY A 225 -19.53 1.79 -22.66
N LYS A 226 -19.89 2.37 -21.51
CA LYS A 226 -19.48 3.74 -21.12
C LYS A 226 -18.70 3.68 -19.80
N GLU A 227 -17.65 4.48 -19.70
CA GLU A 227 -16.86 4.62 -18.49
C GLU A 227 -17.44 5.72 -17.56
N ILE A 228 -17.30 5.54 -16.27
CA ILE A 228 -17.43 6.62 -15.29
C ILE A 228 -16.05 7.26 -15.14
N ASN A 229 -16.00 8.58 -15.26
CA ASN A 229 -14.78 9.33 -14.98
C ASN A 229 -15.10 10.52 -14.06
N TRP A 230 -14.68 10.43 -12.81
CA TRP A 230 -14.93 11.48 -11.82
C TRP A 230 -14.25 12.81 -12.18
N ALA A 231 -13.12 12.77 -12.89
CA ALA A 231 -12.44 13.96 -13.37
C ALA A 231 -13.19 14.67 -14.52
N GLU A 232 -14.16 13.99 -15.15
CA GLU A 232 -15.02 14.58 -16.20
C GLU A 232 -16.27 15.28 -15.64
N MET A 233 -16.55 15.15 -14.34
CA MET A 233 -17.73 15.77 -13.74
C MET A 233 -17.66 17.31 -13.85
N PRO A 234 -18.73 17.96 -14.34
CA PRO A 234 -18.66 19.40 -14.68
C PRO A 234 -18.50 20.30 -13.47
N LEU A 235 -19.08 19.94 -12.32
CA LEU A 235 -19.05 20.74 -11.09
C LEU A 235 -17.99 20.24 -10.10
N THR A 236 -17.15 19.27 -10.49
CA THR A 236 -16.07 18.72 -9.67
C THR A 236 -14.74 19.05 -10.32
N GLY A 237 -13.79 19.57 -9.54
CA GLY A 237 -12.49 19.92 -10.08
C GLY A 237 -11.54 20.50 -9.06
N VAL A 238 -10.31 20.73 -9.51
CA VAL A 238 -9.29 21.46 -8.77
C VAL A 238 -9.22 22.88 -9.33
N PHE A 239 -9.31 23.86 -8.44
CA PHE A 239 -9.36 25.27 -8.80
C PHE A 239 -8.24 26.04 -8.10
N PRO A 240 -7.43 26.81 -8.84
CA PRO A 240 -6.42 27.69 -8.23
C PRO A 240 -7.10 28.81 -7.44
N THR A 241 -6.49 29.18 -6.34
CA THR A 241 -6.85 30.31 -5.49
C THR A 241 -5.71 31.32 -5.47
N GLN A 242 -5.85 32.39 -4.72
CA GLN A 242 -4.81 33.42 -4.62
C GLN A 242 -3.48 32.90 -4.04
N ASP A 243 -3.53 31.92 -3.14
CA ASP A 243 -2.40 31.40 -2.37
C ASP A 243 -2.20 29.88 -2.47
N GLY A 244 -2.96 29.19 -3.31
CA GLY A 244 -2.86 27.73 -3.46
C GLY A 244 -3.90 27.19 -4.41
N ALA A 245 -4.57 26.10 -4.00
CA ALA A 245 -5.67 25.50 -4.74
C ALA A 245 -6.64 24.79 -3.78
N LEU A 246 -7.88 24.63 -4.23
CA LEU A 246 -8.88 23.79 -3.57
C LEU A 246 -9.46 22.75 -4.53
N VAL A 247 -9.97 21.68 -3.98
CA VAL A 247 -10.86 20.75 -4.69
C VAL A 247 -12.30 21.04 -4.27
N LEU A 248 -13.22 21.06 -5.25
CA LEU A 248 -14.66 21.15 -5.06
C LEU A 248 -15.33 19.91 -5.64
N VAL A 249 -16.28 19.33 -4.91
CA VAL A 249 -17.13 18.23 -5.36
C VAL A 249 -18.58 18.73 -5.42
N GLY A 250 -19.02 19.21 -6.57
CA GLY A 250 -20.36 19.68 -6.83
C GLY A 250 -21.32 18.56 -7.10
N ALA A 251 -21.52 17.67 -6.09
CA ALA A 251 -22.43 16.53 -6.16
C ALA A 251 -23.17 16.35 -4.83
N PHE A 252 -24.09 15.39 -4.78
CA PHE A 252 -24.83 14.99 -3.57
C PHE A 252 -25.76 16.04 -2.97
N LYS A 253 -26.11 17.10 -3.73
CA LYS A 253 -27.10 18.13 -3.39
C LYS A 253 -28.17 18.21 -4.48
N GLU A 254 -29.31 18.82 -4.15
CA GLU A 254 -30.44 18.96 -5.10
C GLU A 254 -30.09 19.89 -6.26
N ASN A 255 -29.50 21.06 -5.97
CA ASN A 255 -29.04 22.00 -6.98
C ASN A 255 -27.64 22.54 -6.66
N PRO A 256 -26.58 21.72 -6.81
CA PRO A 256 -25.22 22.11 -6.44
C PRO A 256 -24.71 23.28 -7.26
N LEU A 257 -25.15 23.46 -8.50
CA LEU A 257 -24.71 24.57 -9.35
C LEU A 257 -25.21 25.93 -8.81
N LEU A 258 -26.48 26.00 -8.36
CA LEU A 258 -27.01 27.20 -7.74
C LEU A 258 -26.24 27.54 -6.44
N ASP A 259 -25.99 26.53 -5.60
CA ASP A 259 -25.25 26.74 -4.35
C ASP A 259 -23.84 27.26 -4.63
N ILE A 260 -23.14 26.70 -5.62
CA ILE A 260 -21.83 27.18 -6.06
C ILE A 260 -21.90 28.63 -6.56
N CYS A 261 -22.87 28.96 -7.41
CA CYS A 261 -23.05 30.33 -7.91
C CYS A 261 -23.28 31.33 -6.77
N ASN A 262 -24.12 30.95 -5.78
CA ASN A 262 -24.37 31.79 -4.59
C ASN A 262 -23.10 32.03 -3.77
N VAL A 263 -22.28 31.00 -3.51
CA VAL A 263 -21.01 31.14 -2.79
C VAL A 263 -20.03 32.01 -3.56
N LEU A 264 -19.97 31.84 -4.87
CA LEU A 264 -19.06 32.62 -5.72
C LEU A 264 -19.55 34.06 -5.97
N GLY A 265 -20.81 34.36 -5.63
CA GLY A 265 -21.41 35.68 -5.86
C GLY A 265 -21.60 35.99 -7.36
N ILE A 266 -21.86 34.99 -8.17
CA ILE A 266 -22.11 35.10 -9.60
C ILE A 266 -23.57 34.88 -9.95
N GLU A 267 -23.94 35.18 -11.20
CA GLU A 267 -25.25 34.90 -11.75
C GLU A 267 -25.66 33.44 -11.61
N ASP A 268 -26.94 33.15 -11.43
CA ASP A 268 -27.49 31.79 -11.39
C ASP A 268 -27.36 31.10 -12.75
N LEU A 269 -26.36 30.23 -12.87
CA LEU A 269 -26.13 29.41 -14.06
C LEU A 269 -26.98 28.14 -14.09
N SER A 270 -27.70 27.80 -13.02
CA SER A 270 -28.51 26.58 -12.95
C SER A 270 -29.71 26.60 -13.92
N GLN A 271 -30.18 27.77 -14.30
CA GLN A 271 -31.24 27.93 -15.30
C GLN A 271 -30.80 27.58 -16.70
N GLU A 272 -29.57 27.91 -17.04
CA GLU A 272 -28.98 27.59 -18.35
C GLU A 272 -28.46 26.16 -18.41
N TYR A 273 -27.97 25.64 -17.28
CA TYR A 273 -27.41 24.28 -17.13
C TYR A 273 -28.19 23.45 -16.10
N PRO A 274 -29.50 23.19 -16.33
CA PRO A 274 -30.41 22.61 -15.31
C PRO A 274 -30.19 21.11 -15.04
N VAL A 275 -29.53 20.40 -15.94
CA VAL A 275 -29.33 18.95 -15.85
C VAL A 275 -27.88 18.60 -16.18
N LEU A 276 -27.42 17.44 -15.67
CA LEU A 276 -26.05 16.96 -15.82
C LEU A 276 -25.55 16.97 -17.27
N GLU A 277 -26.42 16.62 -18.24
CA GLU A 277 -26.05 16.60 -19.65
C GLU A 277 -25.70 18.02 -20.16
N LYS A 278 -26.49 19.02 -19.81
CA LYS A 278 -26.20 20.42 -20.12
C LYS A 278 -24.97 20.93 -19.41
N GLN A 279 -24.79 20.54 -18.15
CA GLN A 279 -23.56 20.87 -17.40
C GLN A 279 -22.31 20.25 -18.04
N ARG A 280 -22.41 19.02 -18.58
CA ARG A 280 -21.30 18.40 -19.33
C ARG A 280 -20.97 19.15 -20.62
N GLU A 281 -22.01 19.56 -21.38
CA GLU A 281 -21.81 20.37 -22.58
C GLU A 281 -21.15 21.72 -22.22
N GLY A 282 -21.55 22.35 -21.13
CA GLY A 282 -21.02 23.61 -20.63
C GLY A 282 -19.81 23.52 -19.71
N LYS A 283 -19.22 22.33 -19.48
CA LYS A 283 -18.16 22.11 -18.48
C LYS A 283 -17.03 23.13 -18.58
N ALA A 284 -16.50 23.35 -19.78
CA ALA A 284 -15.39 24.28 -19.98
C ALA A 284 -15.72 25.71 -19.55
N TYR A 285 -16.93 26.16 -19.86
CA TYR A 285 -17.42 27.48 -19.44
C TYR A 285 -17.63 27.55 -17.92
N LEU A 286 -18.36 26.59 -17.33
CA LEU A 286 -18.64 26.53 -15.89
C LEU A 286 -17.35 26.52 -15.09
N GLN A 287 -16.43 25.62 -15.39
CA GLN A 287 -15.15 25.52 -14.70
C GLN A 287 -14.24 26.73 -14.94
N GLY A 288 -14.36 27.37 -16.11
CA GLY A 288 -13.70 28.64 -16.39
C GLY A 288 -14.19 29.74 -15.46
N ARG A 289 -15.52 29.91 -15.35
CA ARG A 289 -16.14 30.87 -14.42
C ARG A 289 -15.74 30.60 -12.97
N PHE A 290 -15.78 29.36 -12.52
CA PHE A 290 -15.36 29.02 -11.16
C PHE A 290 -13.87 29.35 -10.92
N ARG A 291 -13.01 29.05 -11.87
CA ARG A 291 -11.57 29.34 -11.78
C ARG A 291 -11.30 30.85 -11.66
N ASP A 292 -12.02 31.67 -12.42
CA ASP A 292 -11.86 33.12 -12.41
C ASP A 292 -12.29 33.71 -11.05
N GLU A 293 -13.32 33.16 -10.41
CA GLU A 293 -13.79 33.62 -9.10
C GLU A 293 -12.88 33.11 -7.97
N PHE A 294 -12.53 31.81 -7.97
CA PHE A 294 -11.67 31.24 -6.92
C PHE A 294 -10.30 31.92 -6.86
N ALA A 295 -9.76 32.36 -7.99
CA ALA A 295 -8.49 33.11 -8.06
C ALA A 295 -8.51 34.47 -7.33
N LYS A 296 -9.68 35.01 -6.97
CA LYS A 296 -9.81 36.35 -6.36
C LYS A 296 -9.56 36.38 -4.85
N ASN A 297 -9.63 35.21 -4.18
CA ASN A 297 -9.46 35.13 -2.72
C ASN A 297 -8.57 33.95 -2.33
N THR A 298 -8.20 33.90 -1.03
CA THR A 298 -7.37 32.86 -0.46
C THR A 298 -8.12 31.52 -0.37
N THR A 299 -7.38 30.42 -0.32
CA THR A 299 -7.91 29.06 -0.11
C THR A 299 -8.77 29.01 1.15
N ALA A 300 -8.29 29.57 2.27
CA ALA A 300 -9.01 29.55 3.55
C ALA A 300 -10.35 30.30 3.48
N HIS A 301 -10.41 31.43 2.76
CA HIS A 301 -11.67 32.16 2.55
C HIS A 301 -12.71 31.29 1.84
N TRP A 302 -12.31 30.64 0.75
CA TRP A 302 -13.23 29.83 -0.06
C TRP A 302 -13.65 28.55 0.63
N ILE A 303 -12.75 27.89 1.36
CA ILE A 303 -13.09 26.69 2.15
C ILE A 303 -14.17 27.07 3.17
N ALA A 304 -14.00 28.14 3.95
CA ALA A 304 -14.99 28.56 4.93
C ALA A 304 -16.37 28.85 4.29
N ALA A 305 -16.39 29.55 3.16
CA ALA A 305 -17.65 29.89 2.46
C ALA A 305 -18.35 28.66 1.84
N LEU A 306 -17.58 27.71 1.31
CA LEU A 306 -18.10 26.48 0.74
C LEU A 306 -18.64 25.53 1.83
N GLU A 307 -17.94 25.42 2.96
CA GLU A 307 -18.37 24.62 4.12
C GLU A 307 -19.63 25.20 4.75
N GLU A 308 -19.75 26.54 4.88
CA GLU A 308 -20.99 27.20 5.36
C GLU A 308 -22.20 26.89 4.47
N ALA A 309 -21.96 26.74 3.16
CA ALA A 309 -22.99 26.33 2.19
C ALA A 309 -23.16 24.79 2.11
N ASP A 310 -22.50 24.02 2.97
CA ASP A 310 -22.52 22.55 2.98
C ASP A 310 -22.11 21.97 1.61
N LEU A 311 -21.11 22.55 0.97
CA LEU A 311 -20.49 22.05 -0.26
C LEU A 311 -19.20 21.30 0.08
N LEU A 312 -19.02 20.11 -0.50
CA LEU A 312 -17.84 19.28 -0.26
C LEU A 312 -16.61 19.93 -0.91
N CYS A 313 -15.67 20.35 -0.10
CA CYS A 313 -14.43 20.96 -0.55
C CYS A 313 -13.25 20.62 0.38
N ALA A 314 -12.04 20.78 -0.12
CA ALA A 314 -10.84 20.66 0.69
C ALA A 314 -9.69 21.48 0.06
N PRO A 315 -8.74 22.00 0.86
CA PRO A 315 -7.51 22.56 0.32
C PRO A 315 -6.65 21.46 -0.30
N VAL A 316 -5.96 21.77 -1.41
CA VAL A 316 -4.95 20.88 -1.98
C VAL A 316 -3.64 21.10 -1.26
N LYS A 317 -3.19 20.11 -0.48
CA LYS A 317 -1.97 20.16 0.34
C LYS A 317 -0.83 19.39 -0.31
N ASN A 318 0.39 19.86 -0.12
CA ASN A 318 1.58 19.08 -0.39
C ASN A 318 1.91 18.11 0.76
N LEU A 319 2.87 17.19 0.54
CA LEU A 319 3.18 16.16 1.54
C LEU A 319 3.68 16.75 2.88
N SER A 320 4.48 17.81 2.83
CA SER A 320 4.97 18.46 4.06
C SER A 320 3.83 19.07 4.88
N GLU A 321 2.87 19.72 4.22
CA GLU A 321 1.68 20.27 4.87
C GLU A 321 0.79 19.16 5.46
N VAL A 322 0.65 18.02 4.77
CA VAL A 322 -0.10 16.87 5.29
C VAL A 322 0.54 16.29 6.53
N LEU A 323 1.87 16.16 6.57
CA LEU A 323 2.59 15.61 7.72
C LEU A 323 2.49 16.52 8.97
N GLU A 324 2.31 17.83 8.78
CA GLU A 324 2.11 18.80 9.88
C GLU A 324 0.63 19.05 10.22
N ASP A 325 -0.29 18.46 9.48
CA ASP A 325 -1.73 18.67 9.63
C ASP A 325 -2.26 18.21 10.99
N GLU A 326 -3.21 18.97 11.54
CA GLU A 326 -3.84 18.64 12.83
C GLU A 326 -4.59 17.29 12.78
N GLN A 327 -5.19 16.96 11.62
CA GLN A 327 -5.86 15.68 11.46
C GLN A 327 -4.86 14.52 11.40
N THR A 328 -3.70 14.71 10.77
CA THR A 328 -2.61 13.72 10.78
C THR A 328 -2.10 13.46 12.20
N LYS A 329 -1.96 14.54 12.99
CA LYS A 329 -1.57 14.46 14.41
C LYS A 329 -2.67 13.81 15.27
N ALA A 330 -3.92 14.20 15.08
CA ALA A 330 -5.07 13.64 15.80
C ALA A 330 -5.29 12.15 15.51
N ASN A 331 -4.98 11.71 14.29
CA ASN A 331 -5.02 10.30 13.90
C ASN A 331 -3.73 9.53 14.25
N GLU A 332 -2.76 10.18 14.91
CA GLU A 332 -1.49 9.57 15.30
C GLU A 332 -0.76 8.86 14.14
N MET A 333 -0.84 9.46 12.93
CA MET A 333 -0.29 8.86 11.72
C MET A 333 1.23 8.94 11.60
N ILE A 334 1.91 9.61 12.53
CA ILE A 334 3.37 9.65 12.62
C ILE A 334 3.78 8.98 13.92
N VAL A 335 4.63 7.95 13.82
CA VAL A 335 5.22 7.25 14.95
C VAL A 335 6.70 7.54 15.06
N GLU A 336 7.20 7.63 16.27
CA GLU A 336 8.63 7.77 16.56
C GLU A 336 9.16 6.46 17.19
N PHE A 337 10.39 6.12 16.84
CA PHE A 337 11.10 4.98 17.42
C PHE A 337 12.61 5.20 17.40
N GLU A 338 13.32 4.58 18.34
CA GLU A 338 14.77 4.62 18.37
C GLU A 338 15.37 3.57 17.43
N HIS A 339 16.15 4.03 16.46
CA HIS A 339 16.90 3.17 15.55
C HIS A 339 18.37 3.10 16.01
N PRO A 340 18.96 1.89 16.16
CA PRO A 340 20.31 1.74 16.74
C PRO A 340 21.41 2.54 16.05
N LEU A 341 21.24 2.88 14.80
CA LEU A 341 22.22 3.62 14.00
C LEU A 341 21.80 5.05 13.69
N ASN A 342 20.49 5.31 13.55
CA ASN A 342 19.96 6.60 13.07
C ASN A 342 19.50 7.51 14.21
N GLY A 343 19.47 7.01 15.46
CA GLY A 343 18.82 7.71 16.57
C GLY A 343 17.30 7.71 16.42
N THR A 344 16.62 8.74 16.91
CA THR A 344 15.16 8.88 16.78
C THR A 344 14.77 9.01 15.30
N MET A 345 13.93 8.12 14.84
CA MET A 345 13.35 8.13 13.49
C MET A 345 11.84 8.30 13.56
N GLN A 346 11.28 8.93 12.53
CA GLN A 346 9.84 9.02 12.31
C GLN A 346 9.43 8.17 11.12
N ALA A 347 8.26 7.55 11.21
CA ALA A 347 7.66 6.78 10.13
C ALA A 347 6.13 6.93 10.13
N ILE A 348 5.51 6.52 9.03
CA ILE A 348 4.04 6.49 8.96
C ILE A 348 3.52 5.29 9.74
N ALA A 349 2.54 5.54 10.62
CA ALA A 349 1.88 4.54 11.44
C ALA A 349 1.07 3.52 10.61
N CYS A 350 0.65 2.43 11.24
CA CYS A 350 -0.40 1.58 10.70
C CYS A 350 -1.72 2.40 10.64
N PRO A 351 -2.41 2.47 9.49
CA PRO A 351 -3.63 3.27 9.37
C PRO A 351 -4.88 2.59 9.96
N ILE A 352 -4.71 1.44 10.63
CA ILE A 352 -5.79 0.67 11.22
C ILE A 352 -5.74 0.84 12.75
N HIS A 353 -6.79 1.44 13.28
CA HIS A 353 -6.91 1.66 14.72
C HIS A 353 -7.79 0.58 15.36
N PHE A 354 -7.26 -0.08 16.37
CA PHE A 354 -7.99 -1.07 17.16
C PHE A 354 -8.35 -0.48 18.51
N SER A 355 -9.57 -0.70 18.99
CA SER A 355 -10.00 -0.21 20.32
C SER A 355 -9.39 -0.96 21.51
N ALA A 356 -8.83 -2.15 21.27
CA ALA A 356 -8.37 -3.05 22.33
C ALA A 356 -6.86 -3.34 22.31
N ILE A 357 -6.17 -3.03 21.23
CA ILE A 357 -4.75 -3.33 21.03
C ILE A 357 -4.04 -2.14 20.38
N ASP A 358 -2.74 -2.09 20.57
CA ASP A 358 -1.85 -1.15 19.89
C ASP A 358 -1.02 -1.92 18.84
N ALA A 359 -1.31 -1.67 17.56
CA ALA A 359 -0.60 -2.22 16.39
C ALA A 359 0.61 -1.34 16.02
N GLY A 360 1.37 -0.89 17.01
CA GLY A 360 2.45 0.06 16.85
C GLY A 360 3.82 -0.55 16.55
N VAL A 361 4.83 0.30 16.62
CA VAL A 361 6.24 -0.09 16.45
C VAL A 361 6.76 -0.75 17.73
N ARG A 362 7.17 -2.01 17.63
CA ARG A 362 7.79 -2.79 18.72
C ARG A 362 9.29 -2.96 18.53
N MET A 363 9.73 -3.04 17.28
CA MET A 363 11.13 -3.14 16.90
C MET A 363 11.44 -2.20 15.74
N ALA A 364 12.59 -1.55 15.80
CA ALA A 364 13.12 -0.77 14.68
C ALA A 364 13.36 -1.68 13.45
N PRO A 365 13.40 -1.12 12.23
CA PRO A 365 13.82 -1.87 11.05
C PRO A 365 15.21 -2.49 11.26
N PRO A 366 15.42 -3.78 10.92
CA PRO A 366 16.65 -4.47 11.28
C PRO A 366 17.80 -4.12 10.35
N ARG A 367 19.03 -4.15 10.89
CA ARG A 367 20.24 -4.23 10.06
C ARG A 367 20.28 -5.56 9.31
N LEU A 368 21.01 -5.60 8.20
CA LEU A 368 21.19 -6.83 7.45
C LEU A 368 21.83 -7.92 8.32
N GLY A 369 21.12 -9.04 8.50
CA GLY A 369 21.57 -10.17 9.30
C GLY A 369 21.60 -9.92 10.82
N GLU A 370 20.96 -8.88 11.31
CA GLU A 370 20.98 -8.52 12.73
C GLU A 370 20.59 -9.66 13.68
N HIS A 371 19.67 -10.51 13.23
CA HIS A 371 19.09 -11.58 14.06
C HIS A 371 19.60 -12.98 13.68
N ASN A 372 20.74 -13.08 12.95
CA ASN A 372 21.28 -14.38 12.52
C ASN A 372 21.50 -15.32 13.71
N ASP A 373 22.25 -14.88 14.71
CA ASP A 373 22.63 -15.73 15.86
C ASP A 373 21.40 -16.13 16.69
N GLU A 374 20.47 -15.19 16.91
CA GLU A 374 19.23 -15.41 17.63
C GLU A 374 18.37 -16.48 16.95
N ILE A 375 18.09 -16.30 15.65
CA ILE A 375 17.24 -17.22 14.88
C ILE A 375 17.88 -18.61 14.77
N LEU A 376 19.19 -18.68 14.57
CA LEU A 376 19.91 -19.95 14.54
C LEU A 376 19.91 -20.67 15.89
N ALA A 377 20.01 -19.94 17.00
CA ALA A 377 19.90 -20.52 18.33
C ALA A 377 18.49 -21.06 18.63
N GLU A 378 17.44 -20.30 18.26
CA GLU A 378 16.04 -20.76 18.35
C GLU A 378 15.81 -22.04 17.55
N LEU A 379 16.34 -22.10 16.32
CA LEU A 379 16.23 -23.28 15.46
C LEU A 379 16.92 -24.50 16.05
N GLY A 380 18.12 -24.33 16.60
CA GLY A 380 18.85 -25.40 17.26
C GLY A 380 18.07 -26.00 18.45
N ALA A 381 17.42 -25.17 19.24
CA ALA A 381 16.57 -25.57 20.36
C ALA A 381 15.32 -26.32 19.86
N SER A 382 14.65 -25.83 18.82
CA SER A 382 13.46 -26.47 18.22
C SER A 382 13.80 -27.84 17.61
N THR A 383 14.91 -27.95 16.90
CA THR A 383 15.37 -29.21 16.29
C THR A 383 15.70 -30.26 17.36
N ALA A 384 16.37 -29.87 18.44
CA ALA A 384 16.67 -30.75 19.55
C ALA A 384 15.40 -31.26 20.26
N ALA A 385 14.40 -30.40 20.44
CA ALA A 385 13.12 -30.76 21.04
C ALA A 385 12.35 -31.80 20.16
N ARG A 386 12.35 -31.62 18.84
CA ARG A 386 11.74 -32.57 17.90
C ARG A 386 12.45 -33.94 17.86
N ALA A 387 13.76 -33.96 18.02
CA ALA A 387 14.53 -35.22 18.04
C ALA A 387 14.33 -36.03 19.34
N SER A 388 13.83 -35.37 20.40
CA SER A 388 13.57 -36.01 21.69
C SER A 388 12.11 -36.40 21.93
N ALA A 389 11.19 -36.08 21.03
CA ALA A 389 9.76 -36.41 21.03
C ALA A 389 9.45 -37.59 20.10
#